data_a9a6e7475264b56f1c1719653e99e810
#
_entry.id   a9a6e7475264b56f1c1719653e99e810
#
_cell.length_a   1.000
_cell.length_b   1.000
_cell.length_c   1.000
_cell.angle_alpha   90.00
_cell.angle_beta   90.00
_cell.angle_gamma   90.00
#
_symmetry.space_group_name_H-M   'P 1'
#
loop_
_entity.id
_entity.type
_entity.pdbx_description
1 polymer ?
#
loop_
_entity_poly.entity_id
_entity_poly.type
_entity_poly.pdbx_seq_one_letter_code
_entity_poly.pdbx_strand_id
1 'polypeptide(L)'
;MLNKTELSEFILLGLTDIQGLQYFFFVFLLLLYLTSLLGNGAIVTMVVAEARLHTPMYFFLGNLSCLDIVYSTVTGPKMLSGLLFGHQPISLGACLAQLHFFHFLGSTEAVLLATMAYDRYVAVCNPLHYTLVMSPRTCLLLAAASWSIGFVHAMVHSVMTSQLSFCGHNHIHHFFCDIKPLLNLACSSTSLNMTLLNVITTSVALGSFALIVLSYLYIICFIFHKVQSQEGRWKPFSTCASHLTVVALLYIPMLYNYTPPSSGSSLKRDVRVSLLYSAVTPALNPLIYTLRNCEMRSALKKMVGEKLIPGGR
;
A
#
# COMPACT_ATOMS: atom_id res chain seq x y z
N MET A 1 14.80 43.24 -4.80
CA MET A 1 14.08 42.19 -5.53
C MET A 1 15.02 41.01 -5.59
N LEU A 2 14.87 40.03 -4.68
CA LEU A 2 15.65 38.79 -4.78
C LEU A 2 15.15 38.03 -6.02
N ASN A 3 16.07 37.71 -6.93
CA ASN A 3 15.81 36.83 -8.06
C ASN A 3 15.20 35.52 -7.50
N LYS A 4 13.91 35.30 -7.69
CA LYS A 4 13.26 34.02 -7.46
C LYS A 4 13.78 33.06 -8.55
N THR A 5 14.93 32.46 -8.34
CA THR A 5 15.28 31.23 -9.06
C THR A 5 14.27 30.18 -8.61
N GLU A 6 13.28 29.90 -9.45
CA GLU A 6 12.38 28.78 -9.23
C GLU A 6 13.22 27.52 -9.13
N LEU A 7 13.07 26.83 -8.01
CA LEU A 7 13.79 25.60 -7.75
C LEU A 7 13.25 24.53 -8.71
N SER A 8 14.03 24.13 -9.69
CA SER A 8 13.65 23.13 -10.68
C SER A 8 14.04 21.69 -10.29
N GLU A 9 14.91 21.57 -9.26
CA GLU A 9 15.51 20.29 -8.85
C GLU A 9 15.69 20.21 -7.34
N PHE A 10 15.36 19.05 -6.77
CA PHE A 10 15.57 18.70 -5.38
C PHE A 10 16.65 17.63 -5.24
N ILE A 11 17.22 17.50 -4.04
CA ILE A 11 18.19 16.48 -3.67
C ILE A 11 17.61 15.63 -2.56
N LEU A 12 17.38 14.34 -2.84
CA LEU A 12 16.95 13.36 -1.84
C LEU A 12 18.17 12.94 -1.01
N LEU A 13 18.11 13.10 0.31
CA LEU A 13 19.23 12.76 1.20
C LEU A 13 19.31 11.26 1.53
N GLY A 14 18.25 10.48 1.24
CA GLY A 14 18.26 9.03 1.44
C GLY A 14 17.94 8.60 2.88
N LEU A 15 18.37 7.38 3.24
CA LEU A 15 18.08 6.74 4.51
C LEU A 15 19.17 6.93 5.56
N THR A 16 20.44 6.96 5.13
CA THR A 16 21.61 7.02 6.00
C THR A 16 22.86 7.47 5.24
N ASP A 17 23.76 8.17 5.93
CA ASP A 17 25.04 8.59 5.39
C ASP A 17 26.21 7.66 5.81
N ILE A 18 25.92 6.63 6.63
CA ILE A 18 26.92 5.68 7.13
C ILE A 18 27.13 4.59 6.07
N GLN A 19 28.31 4.55 5.45
CA GLN A 19 28.64 3.66 4.33
C GLN A 19 28.36 2.17 4.61
N GLY A 20 28.73 1.65 5.78
CA GLY A 20 28.44 0.25 6.13
C GLY A 20 26.97 -0.07 6.22
N LEU A 21 26.14 0.88 6.69
CA LEU A 21 24.70 0.74 6.74
C LEU A 21 24.04 0.88 5.36
N GLN A 22 24.63 1.67 4.46
CA GLN A 22 24.12 1.82 3.09
C GLN A 22 24.13 0.49 2.34
N TYR A 23 25.25 -0.26 2.38
CA TYR A 23 25.35 -1.58 1.75
C TYR A 23 24.41 -2.61 2.37
N PHE A 24 24.31 -2.62 3.70
CA PHE A 24 23.35 -3.48 4.39
C PHE A 24 21.91 -3.18 3.97
N PHE A 25 21.49 -1.92 4.02
CA PHE A 25 20.15 -1.52 3.59
C PHE A 25 19.91 -1.76 2.10
N PHE A 26 20.92 -1.55 1.25
CA PHE A 26 20.80 -1.84 -0.18
C PHE A 26 20.43 -3.30 -0.43
N VAL A 27 21.18 -4.24 0.13
CA VAL A 27 20.90 -5.67 -0.05
C VAL A 27 19.54 -6.03 0.54
N PHE A 28 19.24 -5.57 1.75
CA PHE A 28 17.96 -5.85 2.41
C PHE A 28 16.76 -5.33 1.62
N LEU A 29 16.81 -4.08 1.17
CA LEU A 29 15.73 -3.44 0.42
C LEU A 29 15.61 -3.97 -1.01
N LEU A 30 16.73 -4.36 -1.63
CA LEU A 30 16.71 -5.05 -2.92
C LEU A 30 15.99 -6.39 -2.80
N LEU A 31 16.25 -7.17 -1.75
CA LEU A 31 15.54 -8.42 -1.51
C LEU A 31 14.04 -8.20 -1.28
N LEU A 32 13.65 -7.18 -0.51
CA LEU A 32 12.23 -6.83 -0.33
C LEU A 32 11.59 -6.41 -1.67
N TYR A 33 12.27 -5.58 -2.45
CA TYR A 33 11.77 -5.15 -3.76
C TYR A 33 11.58 -6.33 -4.72
N LEU A 34 12.54 -7.23 -4.82
CA LEU A 34 12.44 -8.43 -5.64
C LEU A 34 11.33 -9.36 -5.14
N THR A 35 11.20 -9.53 -3.81
CA THR A 35 10.12 -10.31 -3.20
C THR A 35 8.75 -9.72 -3.53
N SER A 36 8.62 -8.39 -3.49
CA SER A 36 7.39 -7.71 -3.90
C SER A 36 7.06 -7.97 -5.36
N LEU A 37 8.00 -7.76 -6.27
CA LEU A 37 7.76 -7.93 -7.71
C LEU A 37 7.43 -9.39 -8.08
N LEU A 38 8.25 -10.32 -7.60
CA LEU A 38 8.10 -11.74 -7.93
C LEU A 38 6.88 -12.37 -7.25
N GLY A 39 6.67 -12.05 -5.97
CA GLY A 39 5.55 -12.59 -5.21
C GLY A 39 4.20 -12.08 -5.70
N ASN A 40 4.06 -10.77 -5.89
CA ASN A 40 2.83 -10.20 -6.42
C ASN A 40 2.62 -10.56 -7.89
N GLY A 41 3.68 -10.60 -8.71
CA GLY A 41 3.61 -11.08 -10.08
C GLY A 41 3.13 -12.53 -10.18
N ALA A 42 3.57 -13.40 -9.28
CA ALA A 42 3.09 -14.78 -9.18
C ALA A 42 1.60 -14.83 -8.81
N ILE A 43 1.13 -14.01 -7.85
CA ILE A 43 -0.29 -13.93 -7.50
C ILE A 43 -1.13 -13.52 -8.71
N VAL A 44 -0.77 -12.43 -9.39
CA VAL A 44 -1.49 -11.97 -10.59
C VAL A 44 -1.56 -13.07 -11.64
N THR A 45 -0.43 -13.73 -11.92
CA THR A 45 -0.35 -14.82 -12.89
C THR A 45 -1.27 -15.99 -12.49
N MET A 46 -1.26 -16.41 -11.22
CA MET A 46 -2.12 -17.49 -10.73
C MET A 46 -3.60 -17.12 -10.82
N VAL A 47 -3.97 -15.89 -10.41
CA VAL A 47 -5.36 -15.43 -10.46
C VAL A 47 -5.90 -15.38 -11.88
N VAL A 48 -5.07 -15.04 -12.86
CA VAL A 48 -5.47 -15.00 -14.28
C VAL A 48 -5.54 -16.40 -14.87
N ALA A 49 -4.55 -17.28 -14.57
CA ALA A 49 -4.42 -18.59 -15.22
C ALA A 49 -5.30 -19.71 -14.63
N GLU A 50 -5.60 -19.65 -13.32
CA GLU A 50 -6.32 -20.72 -12.61
C GLU A 50 -7.79 -20.38 -12.43
N ALA A 51 -8.68 -21.07 -13.16
CA ALA A 51 -10.14 -20.86 -13.08
C ALA A 51 -10.72 -21.02 -11.66
N ARG A 52 -10.11 -21.86 -10.79
CA ARG A 52 -10.51 -22.02 -9.39
C ARG A 52 -10.32 -20.75 -8.56
N LEU A 53 -9.42 -19.85 -9.01
CA LEU A 53 -9.18 -18.57 -8.36
C LEU A 53 -10.06 -17.44 -8.92
N HIS A 54 -10.99 -17.72 -9.82
CA HIS A 54 -11.92 -16.71 -10.36
C HIS A 54 -13.07 -16.45 -9.38
N THR A 55 -12.74 -16.02 -8.17
CA THR A 55 -13.73 -15.62 -7.14
C THR A 55 -13.53 -14.15 -6.76
N PRO A 56 -14.53 -13.47 -6.19
CA PRO A 56 -14.42 -12.07 -5.79
C PRO A 56 -13.20 -11.77 -4.93
N MET A 57 -12.90 -12.61 -3.95
CA MET A 57 -11.70 -12.44 -3.10
C MET A 57 -10.40 -12.39 -3.90
N TYR A 58 -10.20 -13.35 -4.81
CA TYR A 58 -8.96 -13.39 -5.61
C TYR A 58 -8.93 -12.30 -6.67
N PHE A 59 -10.07 -11.83 -7.15
CA PHE A 59 -10.15 -10.64 -7.98
C PHE A 59 -9.60 -9.40 -7.25
N PHE A 60 -10.03 -9.16 -6.02
CA PHE A 60 -9.51 -8.04 -5.22
C PHE A 60 -8.04 -8.25 -4.81
N LEU A 61 -7.65 -9.48 -4.51
CA LEU A 61 -6.25 -9.82 -4.25
C LEU A 61 -5.36 -9.56 -5.45
N GLY A 62 -5.81 -9.87 -6.66
CA GLY A 62 -5.11 -9.52 -7.90
C GLY A 62 -4.95 -8.01 -8.08
N ASN A 63 -6.00 -7.24 -7.79
CA ASN A 63 -5.92 -5.76 -7.79
C ASN A 63 -4.91 -5.25 -6.77
N LEU A 64 -4.91 -5.78 -5.54
CA LEU A 64 -3.94 -5.42 -4.50
C LEU A 64 -2.51 -5.76 -4.93
N SER A 65 -2.30 -6.94 -5.54
CA SER A 65 -0.98 -7.34 -6.04
C SER A 65 -0.47 -6.46 -7.19
N CYS A 66 -1.34 -6.05 -8.11
CA CYS A 66 -0.98 -5.07 -9.15
C CYS A 66 -0.58 -3.73 -8.52
N LEU A 67 -1.33 -3.28 -7.51
CA LEU A 67 -1.04 -2.06 -6.76
C LEU A 67 0.33 -2.16 -6.08
N ASP A 68 0.63 -3.26 -5.38
CA ASP A 68 1.90 -3.49 -4.67
C ASP A 68 3.12 -3.45 -5.61
N ILE A 69 3.00 -4.00 -6.83
CA ILE A 69 4.06 -3.95 -7.85
C ILE A 69 4.36 -2.50 -8.22
N VAL A 70 3.31 -1.73 -8.54
CA VAL A 70 3.48 -0.32 -8.92
C VAL A 70 4.01 0.50 -7.75
N TYR A 71 3.48 0.29 -6.54
CA TYR A 71 3.87 0.99 -5.32
C TYR A 71 5.36 0.81 -5.01
N SER A 72 5.84 -0.44 -5.04
CA SER A 72 7.27 -0.75 -4.87
C SER A 72 8.14 -0.12 -5.96
N THR A 73 7.65 -0.04 -7.20
CA THR A 73 8.39 0.50 -8.34
C THR A 73 8.47 2.03 -8.33
N VAL A 74 7.49 2.71 -7.74
CA VAL A 74 7.50 4.18 -7.58
C VAL A 74 8.61 4.65 -6.64
N THR A 75 8.89 3.89 -5.57
CA THR A 75 9.84 4.30 -4.53
C THR A 75 11.15 3.53 -4.58
N GLY A 76 11.12 2.23 -4.88
CA GLY A 76 12.23 1.29 -4.77
C GLY A 76 13.47 1.66 -5.58
N PRO A 77 13.38 1.84 -6.91
CA PRO A 77 14.56 2.11 -7.75
C PRO A 77 15.32 3.36 -7.32
N LYS A 78 14.61 4.45 -7.01
CA LYS A 78 15.25 5.70 -6.57
C LYS A 78 15.90 5.58 -5.19
N MET A 79 15.24 4.86 -4.28
CA MET A 79 15.77 4.56 -2.94
C MET A 79 17.04 3.69 -3.03
N LEU A 80 17.02 2.64 -3.85
CA LEU A 80 18.18 1.77 -4.06
C LEU A 80 19.34 2.52 -4.71
N SER A 81 19.07 3.36 -5.71
CA SER A 81 20.06 4.26 -6.32
C SER A 81 20.69 5.19 -5.29
N GLY A 82 19.89 5.76 -4.38
CA GLY A 82 20.38 6.63 -3.31
C GLY A 82 21.33 5.93 -2.33
N LEU A 83 21.09 4.64 -2.06
CA LEU A 83 21.96 3.84 -1.20
C LEU A 83 23.31 3.49 -1.85
N LEU A 84 23.36 3.36 -3.18
CA LEU A 84 24.61 3.05 -3.91
C LEU A 84 25.43 4.29 -4.25
N PHE A 85 24.76 5.34 -4.71
CA PHE A 85 25.43 6.50 -5.30
C PHE A 85 25.34 7.77 -4.41
N GLY A 86 24.73 7.66 -3.24
CA GLY A 86 24.50 8.79 -2.33
C GLY A 86 23.33 9.67 -2.76
N HIS A 87 23.40 10.94 -2.39
CA HIS A 87 22.35 11.92 -2.63
C HIS A 87 21.91 11.98 -4.09
N GLN A 88 20.62 11.87 -4.34
CA GLN A 88 20.07 11.75 -5.69
C GLN A 88 19.29 13.00 -6.08
N PRO A 89 19.67 13.65 -7.21
CA PRO A 89 18.85 14.72 -7.75
C PRO A 89 17.52 14.17 -8.31
N ILE A 90 16.46 14.96 -8.15
CA ILE A 90 15.14 14.70 -8.71
C ILE A 90 14.52 16.00 -9.18
N SER A 91 14.04 16.04 -10.42
CA SER A 91 13.34 17.23 -10.93
C SER A 91 12.00 17.44 -10.21
N LEU A 92 11.52 18.69 -10.14
CA LEU A 92 10.23 19.01 -9.53
C LEU A 92 9.09 18.17 -10.13
N GLY A 93 9.04 18.00 -11.46
CA GLY A 93 8.02 17.20 -12.12
C GLY A 93 8.06 15.72 -11.72
N ALA A 94 9.24 15.10 -11.65
CA ALA A 94 9.41 13.72 -11.21
C ALA A 94 9.08 13.56 -9.72
N CYS A 95 9.39 14.55 -8.90
CA CYS A 95 9.05 14.59 -7.48
C CYS A 95 7.53 14.64 -7.28
N LEU A 96 6.82 15.53 -8.00
CA LEU A 96 5.36 15.62 -7.97
C LEU A 96 4.68 14.35 -8.50
N ALA A 97 5.24 13.73 -9.54
CA ALA A 97 4.73 12.44 -10.04
C ALA A 97 4.89 11.34 -8.98
N GLN A 98 6.05 11.25 -8.33
CA GLN A 98 6.30 10.28 -7.25
C GLN A 98 5.33 10.50 -6.08
N LEU A 99 5.10 11.74 -5.65
CA LEU A 99 4.13 12.13 -4.64
C LEU A 99 2.71 11.71 -5.06
N HIS A 100 2.32 11.99 -6.31
CA HIS A 100 1.01 11.63 -6.84
C HIS A 100 0.77 10.11 -6.76
N PHE A 101 1.67 9.33 -7.34
CA PHE A 101 1.52 7.86 -7.36
C PHE A 101 1.56 7.27 -5.95
N PHE A 102 2.40 7.79 -5.06
CA PHE A 102 2.47 7.34 -3.68
C PHE A 102 1.12 7.51 -2.95
N HIS A 103 0.51 8.70 -3.02
CA HIS A 103 -0.78 8.96 -2.40
C HIS A 103 -1.94 8.24 -3.11
N PHE A 104 -1.88 8.12 -4.44
CA PHE A 104 -2.86 7.38 -5.22
C PHE A 104 -2.94 5.92 -4.79
N LEU A 105 -1.80 5.24 -4.78
CA LEU A 105 -1.73 3.82 -4.47
C LEU A 105 -2.03 3.54 -3.00
N GLY A 106 -1.48 4.33 -2.07
CA GLY A 106 -1.75 4.17 -0.64
C GLY A 106 -3.22 4.36 -0.26
N SER A 107 -3.90 5.31 -0.87
CA SER A 107 -5.34 5.51 -0.63
C SER A 107 -6.19 4.43 -1.29
N THR A 108 -5.81 4.00 -2.50
CA THR A 108 -6.46 2.86 -3.18
C THR A 108 -6.33 1.58 -2.35
N GLU A 109 -5.15 1.32 -1.78
CA GLU A 109 -4.90 0.18 -0.89
C GLU A 109 -5.86 0.17 0.31
N ALA A 110 -5.98 1.30 1.01
CA ALA A 110 -6.87 1.42 2.17
C ALA A 110 -8.33 1.11 1.82
N VAL A 111 -8.83 1.61 0.68
CA VAL A 111 -10.21 1.38 0.22
C VAL A 111 -10.39 -0.06 -0.29
N LEU A 112 -9.41 -0.63 -1.00
CA LEU A 112 -9.44 -2.03 -1.43
C LEU A 112 -9.51 -3.01 -0.24
N LEU A 113 -8.74 -2.75 0.82
CA LEU A 113 -8.80 -3.56 2.05
C LEU A 113 -10.19 -3.46 2.71
N ALA A 114 -10.83 -2.30 2.71
CA ALA A 114 -12.20 -2.17 3.19
C ALA A 114 -13.19 -2.96 2.31
N THR A 115 -13.01 -2.95 1.00
CA THR A 115 -13.80 -3.75 0.06
C THR A 115 -13.62 -5.26 0.29
N MET A 116 -12.38 -5.68 0.54
CA MET A 116 -12.08 -7.09 0.89
C MET A 116 -12.68 -7.49 2.24
N ALA A 117 -12.74 -6.60 3.22
CA ALA A 117 -13.44 -6.84 4.49
C ALA A 117 -14.94 -7.00 4.28
N TYR A 118 -15.55 -6.19 3.43
CA TYR A 118 -16.94 -6.33 3.03
C TYR A 118 -17.21 -7.66 2.31
N ASP A 119 -16.35 -8.06 1.37
CA ASP A 119 -16.42 -9.38 0.73
C ASP A 119 -16.43 -10.53 1.76
N ARG A 120 -15.54 -10.48 2.75
CA ARG A 120 -15.51 -11.45 3.85
C ARG A 120 -16.79 -11.44 4.67
N TYR A 121 -17.31 -10.26 4.99
CA TYR A 121 -18.58 -10.14 5.70
C TYR A 121 -19.73 -10.82 4.94
N VAL A 122 -19.90 -10.55 3.66
CA VAL A 122 -20.96 -11.16 2.85
C VAL A 122 -20.76 -12.68 2.75
N ALA A 123 -19.52 -13.14 2.52
CA ALA A 123 -19.22 -14.57 2.40
C ALA A 123 -19.53 -15.37 3.68
N VAL A 124 -19.28 -14.80 4.86
CA VAL A 124 -19.48 -15.48 6.14
C VAL A 124 -20.90 -15.32 6.67
N CYS A 125 -21.43 -14.09 6.62
CA CYS A 125 -22.73 -13.78 7.25
C CYS A 125 -23.93 -14.01 6.32
N ASN A 126 -23.75 -13.99 5.01
CA ASN A 126 -24.82 -14.16 4.03
C ASN A 126 -24.43 -15.09 2.86
N PRO A 127 -24.02 -16.34 3.15
CA PRO A 127 -23.46 -17.25 2.14
C PRO A 127 -24.46 -17.62 1.03
N LEU A 128 -25.76 -17.67 1.32
CA LEU A 128 -26.79 -18.01 0.33
C LEU A 128 -26.98 -16.94 -0.76
N HIS A 129 -26.68 -15.67 -0.43
CA HIS A 129 -26.80 -14.56 -1.38
C HIS A 129 -25.45 -14.05 -1.86
N TYR A 130 -24.35 -14.72 -1.49
CA TYR A 130 -22.99 -14.25 -1.78
C TYR A 130 -22.76 -14.00 -3.28
N THR A 131 -23.10 -14.95 -4.14
CA THR A 131 -22.94 -14.83 -5.59
C THR A 131 -23.80 -13.74 -6.24
N LEU A 132 -24.93 -13.43 -5.63
CA LEU A 132 -25.82 -12.37 -6.08
C LEU A 132 -25.25 -10.99 -5.68
N VAL A 133 -24.86 -10.83 -4.42
CA VAL A 133 -24.34 -9.58 -3.86
C VAL A 133 -22.96 -9.26 -4.47
N MET A 134 -22.06 -10.25 -4.49
CA MET A 134 -20.69 -10.13 -5.03
C MET A 134 -20.63 -10.61 -6.48
N SER A 135 -21.57 -10.14 -7.29
CA SER A 135 -21.59 -10.42 -8.73
C SER A 135 -20.34 -9.83 -9.40
N PRO A 136 -19.89 -10.33 -10.58
CA PRO A 136 -18.75 -9.77 -11.31
C PRO A 136 -18.87 -8.27 -11.57
N ARG A 137 -20.11 -7.80 -11.86
CA ARG A 137 -20.38 -6.37 -12.04
C ARG A 137 -20.16 -5.58 -10.74
N THR A 138 -20.64 -6.09 -9.61
CA THR A 138 -20.42 -5.45 -8.29
C THR A 138 -18.94 -5.41 -7.95
N CYS A 139 -18.20 -6.49 -8.16
CA CYS A 139 -16.76 -6.53 -7.91
C CYS A 139 -16.00 -5.49 -8.76
N LEU A 140 -16.34 -5.40 -10.04
CA LEU A 140 -15.75 -4.41 -10.94
C LEU A 140 -16.06 -2.97 -10.49
N LEU A 141 -17.30 -2.68 -10.10
CA LEU A 141 -17.70 -1.35 -9.61
C LEU A 141 -16.99 -0.98 -8.31
N LEU A 142 -16.88 -1.93 -7.37
CA LEU A 142 -16.16 -1.71 -6.11
C LEU A 142 -14.66 -1.48 -6.34
N ALA A 143 -14.03 -2.23 -7.23
CA ALA A 143 -12.64 -2.00 -7.60
C ALA A 143 -12.47 -0.62 -8.27
N ALA A 144 -13.30 -0.31 -9.28
CA ALA A 144 -13.26 0.98 -9.97
C ALA A 144 -13.48 2.16 -9.01
N ALA A 145 -14.39 2.03 -8.05
CA ALA A 145 -14.61 3.04 -7.01
C ALA A 145 -13.34 3.22 -6.14
N SER A 146 -12.70 2.10 -5.72
CA SER A 146 -11.47 2.15 -4.93
C SER A 146 -10.34 2.89 -5.66
N TRP A 147 -10.11 2.56 -6.93
CA TRP A 147 -9.11 3.23 -7.76
C TRP A 147 -9.47 4.70 -8.02
N SER A 148 -10.75 5.03 -8.25
CA SER A 148 -11.20 6.41 -8.46
C SER A 148 -11.04 7.28 -7.22
N ILE A 149 -11.39 6.77 -6.04
CA ILE A 149 -11.22 7.49 -4.76
C ILE A 149 -9.73 7.79 -4.53
N GLY A 150 -8.84 6.80 -4.71
CA GLY A 150 -7.41 7.01 -4.58
C GLY A 150 -6.87 8.04 -5.57
N PHE A 151 -7.30 7.98 -6.83
CA PHE A 151 -6.88 8.92 -7.86
C PHE A 151 -7.30 10.36 -7.53
N VAL A 152 -8.55 10.58 -7.17
CA VAL A 152 -9.06 11.91 -6.80
C VAL A 152 -8.33 12.45 -5.58
N HIS A 153 -8.12 11.60 -4.56
CA HIS A 153 -7.34 11.97 -3.38
C HIS A 153 -5.93 12.46 -3.75
N ALA A 154 -5.21 11.70 -4.57
CA ALA A 154 -3.86 12.06 -5.01
C ALA A 154 -3.84 13.32 -5.88
N MET A 155 -4.83 13.48 -6.78
CA MET A 155 -4.97 14.68 -7.62
C MET A 155 -5.09 15.95 -6.80
N VAL A 156 -5.92 15.96 -5.76
CA VAL A 156 -6.05 17.13 -4.88
C VAL A 156 -4.70 17.51 -4.30
N HIS A 157 -3.96 16.55 -3.74
CA HIS A 157 -2.67 16.83 -3.11
C HIS A 157 -1.58 17.22 -4.10
N SER A 158 -1.46 16.54 -5.23
CA SER A 158 -0.43 16.84 -6.22
C SER A 158 -0.65 18.18 -6.92
N VAL A 159 -1.91 18.51 -7.27
CA VAL A 159 -2.25 19.82 -7.86
C VAL A 159 -2.00 20.95 -6.87
N MET A 160 -2.45 20.81 -5.62
CA MET A 160 -2.21 21.82 -4.60
C MET A 160 -0.72 22.03 -4.31
N THR A 161 0.07 20.95 -4.31
CA THR A 161 1.52 21.04 -4.08
C THR A 161 2.25 21.62 -5.29
N SER A 162 1.79 21.39 -6.51
CA SER A 162 2.39 21.95 -7.72
C SER A 162 2.25 23.48 -7.83
N GLN A 163 1.30 24.08 -7.12
CA GLN A 163 1.09 25.52 -7.08
C GLN A 163 1.98 26.25 -6.07
N LEU A 164 2.75 25.52 -5.26
CA LEU A 164 3.64 26.10 -4.26
C LEU A 164 4.91 26.63 -4.90
N SER A 165 5.40 27.76 -4.38
CA SER A 165 6.72 28.28 -4.73
C SER A 165 7.77 27.71 -3.78
N PHE A 166 8.83 27.12 -4.35
CA PHE A 166 9.96 26.58 -3.60
C PHE A 166 11.17 27.52 -3.72
N CYS A 167 11.78 27.86 -2.60
CA CYS A 167 12.93 28.76 -2.56
C CYS A 167 13.88 28.40 -1.41
N GLY A 168 15.16 28.65 -1.59
CA GLY A 168 16.17 28.40 -0.57
C GLY A 168 16.82 27.03 -0.72
N HIS A 169 16.77 26.20 0.33
CA HIS A 169 17.40 24.89 0.32
C HIS A 169 16.57 23.89 -0.50
N ASN A 170 17.25 23.09 -1.33
CA ASN A 170 16.63 22.07 -2.18
C ASN A 170 16.79 20.63 -1.64
N HIS A 171 17.19 20.47 -0.38
CA HIS A 171 17.44 19.18 0.24
C HIS A 171 16.18 18.62 0.90
N ILE A 172 15.73 17.48 0.42
CA ILE A 172 14.62 16.74 1.00
C ILE A 172 15.20 15.68 1.96
N HIS A 173 14.91 15.82 3.27
CA HIS A 173 15.32 14.87 4.30
C HIS A 173 14.47 13.59 4.28
N HIS A 174 14.42 12.96 3.10
CA HIS A 174 13.67 11.73 2.86
C HIS A 174 14.29 10.95 1.70
N PHE A 175 13.93 9.66 1.54
CA PHE A 175 14.39 8.80 0.43
C PHE A 175 13.47 8.85 -0.79
N PHE A 176 12.33 9.52 -0.70
CA PHE A 176 11.40 9.82 -1.80
C PHE A 176 10.67 11.14 -1.55
N CYS A 177 9.96 11.64 -2.56
CA CYS A 177 9.16 12.84 -2.46
C CYS A 177 7.84 12.57 -1.74
N ASP A 178 7.74 13.01 -0.48
CA ASP A 178 6.50 13.01 0.29
C ASP A 178 6.01 14.43 0.51
N ILE A 179 4.72 14.58 0.79
CA ILE A 179 4.07 15.89 0.89
C ILE A 179 4.61 16.72 2.05
N LYS A 180 4.77 16.15 3.25
CA LYS A 180 5.23 16.88 4.43
C LYS A 180 6.63 17.49 4.26
N PRO A 181 7.67 16.74 3.81
CA PRO A 181 8.97 17.32 3.50
C PRO A 181 8.93 18.43 2.44
N LEU A 182 8.09 18.28 1.41
CA LEU A 182 7.92 19.31 0.37
C LEU A 182 7.26 20.58 0.91
N LEU A 183 6.23 20.46 1.74
CA LEU A 183 5.57 21.62 2.36
C LEU A 183 6.55 22.42 3.24
N ASN A 184 7.51 21.74 3.89
CA ASN A 184 8.53 22.42 4.69
C ASN A 184 9.56 23.21 3.86
N LEU A 185 9.67 22.94 2.56
CA LEU A 185 10.57 23.65 1.63
C LEU A 185 9.84 24.78 0.88
N ALA A 186 8.52 24.87 1.01
CA ALA A 186 7.75 25.91 0.34
C ALA A 186 7.92 27.26 1.03
N CYS A 187 8.03 28.33 0.21
CA CYS A 187 8.09 29.72 0.67
C CYS A 187 6.71 30.39 0.74
N SER A 188 5.74 29.80 0.04
CA SER A 188 4.35 30.23 0.09
C SER A 188 3.64 29.62 1.29
N SER A 189 2.47 30.16 1.65
CA SER A 189 1.67 29.60 2.74
C SER A 189 1.20 28.18 2.42
N THR A 190 1.49 27.26 3.32
CA THR A 190 1.13 25.84 3.20
C THR A 190 -0.07 25.44 4.07
N SER A 191 -0.72 26.40 4.73
CA SER A 191 -1.81 26.12 5.69
C SER A 191 -2.99 25.38 5.06
N LEU A 192 -3.38 25.75 3.84
CA LEU A 192 -4.44 25.07 3.09
C LEU A 192 -4.05 23.64 2.73
N ASN A 193 -2.80 23.43 2.25
CA ASN A 193 -2.28 22.11 1.91
C ASN A 193 -2.27 21.20 3.13
N MET A 194 -1.82 21.69 4.30
CA MET A 194 -1.82 20.94 5.55
C MET A 194 -3.22 20.61 6.03
N THR A 195 -4.16 21.56 5.91
CA THR A 195 -5.56 21.32 6.28
C THR A 195 -6.20 20.27 5.39
N LEU A 196 -6.04 20.38 4.06
CA LEU A 196 -6.55 19.39 3.12
C LEU A 196 -5.91 18.01 3.33
N LEU A 197 -4.59 17.95 3.55
CA LEU A 197 -3.89 16.71 3.86
C LEU A 197 -4.51 16.04 5.10
N ASN A 198 -4.66 16.79 6.18
CA ASN A 198 -5.21 16.24 7.42
C ASN A 198 -6.69 15.83 7.26
N VAL A 199 -7.54 16.66 6.67
CA VAL A 199 -8.98 16.37 6.55
C VAL A 199 -9.24 15.24 5.56
N ILE A 200 -8.72 15.33 4.34
CA ILE A 200 -9.07 14.35 3.29
C ILE A 200 -8.40 13.01 3.56
N THR A 201 -7.11 13.00 3.89
CA THR A 201 -6.39 11.74 4.18
C THR A 201 -6.96 11.05 5.41
N THR A 202 -7.27 11.81 6.47
CA THR A 202 -7.90 11.23 7.67
C THR A 202 -9.30 10.70 7.36
N SER A 203 -10.09 11.39 6.53
CA SER A 203 -11.44 10.93 6.15
C SER A 203 -11.38 9.60 5.37
N VAL A 204 -10.46 9.47 4.41
CA VAL A 204 -10.27 8.21 3.65
C VAL A 204 -9.78 7.11 4.58
N ALA A 205 -8.80 7.39 5.44
CA ALA A 205 -8.23 6.40 6.37
C ALA A 205 -9.24 5.95 7.42
N LEU A 206 -9.92 6.87 8.11
CA LEU A 206 -10.91 6.52 9.13
C LEU A 206 -12.17 5.90 8.53
N GLY A 207 -12.62 6.37 7.36
CA GLY A 207 -13.78 5.80 6.68
C GLY A 207 -13.55 4.35 6.27
N SER A 208 -12.40 4.06 5.64
CA SER A 208 -12.04 2.69 5.27
C SER A 208 -11.78 1.81 6.50
N PHE A 209 -11.11 2.32 7.53
CA PHE A 209 -10.91 1.59 8.78
C PHE A 209 -12.21 1.26 9.49
N ALA A 210 -13.15 2.21 9.57
CA ALA A 210 -14.47 1.99 10.16
C ALA A 210 -15.24 0.88 9.45
N LEU A 211 -15.21 0.85 8.10
CA LEU A 211 -15.84 -0.22 7.32
C LEU A 211 -15.21 -1.59 7.61
N ILE A 212 -13.88 -1.65 7.74
CA ILE A 212 -13.16 -2.87 8.12
C ILE A 212 -13.61 -3.35 9.50
N VAL A 213 -13.56 -2.46 10.49
CA VAL A 213 -13.94 -2.78 11.88
C VAL A 213 -15.40 -3.25 11.95
N LEU A 214 -16.32 -2.53 11.33
CA LEU A 214 -17.75 -2.92 11.29
C LEU A 214 -17.93 -4.30 10.66
N SER A 215 -17.30 -4.55 9.50
CA SER A 215 -17.38 -5.85 8.83
C SER A 215 -16.91 -6.99 9.74
N TYR A 216 -15.78 -6.82 10.44
CA TYR A 216 -15.26 -7.85 11.33
C TYR A 216 -16.04 -7.99 12.64
N LEU A 217 -16.59 -6.91 13.19
CA LEU A 217 -17.49 -6.99 14.33
C LEU A 217 -18.74 -7.83 13.98
N TYR A 218 -19.35 -7.60 12.81
CA TYR A 218 -20.47 -8.40 12.37
C TYR A 218 -20.09 -9.87 12.15
N ILE A 219 -18.94 -10.16 11.54
CA ILE A 219 -18.45 -11.53 11.38
C ILE A 219 -18.29 -12.21 12.75
N ILE A 220 -17.64 -11.55 13.70
CA ILE A 220 -17.41 -12.07 15.05
C ILE A 220 -18.75 -12.34 15.74
N CYS A 221 -19.65 -11.37 15.77
CA CYS A 221 -20.98 -11.54 16.36
C CYS A 221 -21.75 -12.71 15.72
N PHE A 222 -21.74 -12.80 14.40
CA PHE A 222 -22.41 -13.88 13.67
C PHE A 222 -21.84 -15.27 14.05
N ILE A 223 -20.52 -15.41 14.07
CA ILE A 223 -19.84 -16.67 14.42
C ILE A 223 -20.19 -17.08 15.84
N PHE A 224 -20.14 -16.16 16.81
CA PHE A 224 -20.47 -16.50 18.21
C PHE A 224 -21.94 -16.87 18.42
N HIS A 225 -22.86 -16.22 17.71
CA HIS A 225 -24.30 -16.49 17.89
C HIS A 225 -24.84 -17.68 17.07
N LYS A 226 -24.26 -17.95 15.88
CA LYS A 226 -24.82 -18.95 14.94
C LYS A 226 -24.01 -20.24 14.87
N VAL A 227 -22.70 -20.22 15.17
CA VAL A 227 -21.85 -21.41 15.06
C VAL A 227 -21.60 -22.01 16.44
N GLN A 228 -22.22 -23.19 16.70
CA GLN A 228 -22.14 -23.85 18.00
C GLN A 228 -20.86 -24.68 18.19
N SER A 229 -20.28 -25.25 17.11
CA SER A 229 -19.09 -26.09 17.21
C SER A 229 -17.80 -25.26 17.21
N GLN A 230 -16.81 -25.66 18.02
CA GLN A 230 -15.49 -25.00 18.04
C GLN A 230 -14.76 -25.10 16.70
N GLU A 231 -14.80 -26.25 16.04
CA GLU A 231 -14.18 -26.46 14.72
C GLU A 231 -14.84 -25.56 13.65
N GLY A 232 -16.17 -25.39 13.69
CA GLY A 232 -16.88 -24.49 12.78
C GLY A 232 -16.53 -23.03 12.96
N ARG A 233 -16.16 -22.61 14.18
CA ARG A 233 -15.72 -21.23 14.47
C ARG A 233 -14.29 -20.95 13.95
N TRP A 234 -13.38 -21.94 14.00
CA TRP A 234 -11.97 -21.74 13.69
C TRP A 234 -11.70 -21.51 12.19
N LYS A 235 -12.41 -22.17 11.30
CA LYS A 235 -12.23 -22.04 9.84
C LYS A 235 -12.41 -20.60 9.33
N PRO A 236 -13.51 -19.86 9.62
CA PRO A 236 -13.67 -18.48 9.21
C PRO A 236 -12.59 -17.55 9.78
N PHE A 237 -12.20 -17.75 11.06
CA PHE A 237 -11.12 -16.95 11.66
C PHE A 237 -9.78 -17.13 10.97
N SER A 238 -9.41 -18.36 10.62
CA SER A 238 -8.16 -18.63 9.91
C SER A 238 -8.10 -17.92 8.54
N THR A 239 -9.24 -17.89 7.84
CA THR A 239 -9.34 -17.21 6.54
C THR A 239 -9.24 -15.68 6.69
N CYS A 240 -9.83 -15.14 7.73
CA CYS A 240 -9.78 -13.69 8.02
C CYS A 240 -8.42 -13.23 8.54
N ALA A 241 -7.63 -14.11 9.17
CA ALA A 241 -6.37 -13.75 9.81
C ALA A 241 -5.33 -13.16 8.84
N SER A 242 -5.27 -13.65 7.59
CA SER A 242 -4.38 -13.08 6.56
C SER A 242 -4.73 -11.63 6.25
N HIS A 243 -6.02 -11.36 6.02
CA HIS A 243 -6.49 -10.01 5.73
C HIS A 243 -6.26 -9.06 6.93
N LEU A 244 -6.60 -9.50 8.14
CA LEU A 244 -6.36 -8.72 9.36
C LEU A 244 -4.87 -8.42 9.59
N THR A 245 -3.99 -9.34 9.21
CA THR A 245 -2.54 -9.11 9.29
C THR A 245 -2.12 -7.99 8.34
N VAL A 246 -2.61 -7.99 7.10
CA VAL A 246 -2.33 -6.93 6.12
C VAL A 246 -2.92 -5.58 6.57
N VAL A 247 -4.16 -5.60 7.06
CA VAL A 247 -4.78 -4.40 7.66
C VAL A 247 -3.93 -3.84 8.79
N ALA A 248 -3.41 -4.68 9.68
CA ALA A 248 -2.53 -4.25 10.76
C ALA A 248 -1.21 -3.65 10.24
N LEU A 249 -0.61 -4.24 9.21
CA LEU A 249 0.62 -3.74 8.58
C LEU A 249 0.43 -2.35 7.94
N LEU A 250 -0.76 -2.06 7.43
CA LEU A 250 -1.07 -0.73 6.89
C LEU A 250 -1.43 0.27 8.00
N TYR A 251 -2.39 -0.08 8.86
CA TYR A 251 -2.99 0.89 9.78
C TYR A 251 -2.14 1.15 11.04
N ILE A 252 -1.36 0.18 11.55
CA ILE A 252 -0.51 0.41 12.73
C ILE A 252 0.57 1.47 12.45
N PRO A 253 1.36 1.40 11.35
CA PRO A 253 2.29 2.46 11.01
C PRO A 253 1.61 3.80 10.74
N MET A 254 0.45 3.78 10.08
CA MET A 254 -0.33 4.98 9.81
C MET A 254 -0.76 5.67 11.10
N LEU A 255 -1.35 4.96 12.07
CA LEU A 255 -1.75 5.49 13.37
C LEU A 255 -0.56 6.03 14.15
N TYR A 256 0.58 5.33 14.10
CA TYR A 256 1.83 5.80 14.73
C TYR A 256 2.30 7.12 14.12
N ASN A 257 2.15 7.31 12.80
CA ASN A 257 2.53 8.55 12.12
C ASN A 257 1.62 9.74 12.47
N TYR A 258 0.35 9.50 12.83
CA TYR A 258 -0.58 10.54 13.26
C TYR A 258 -0.51 10.86 14.76
N THR A 259 0.19 10.04 15.55
CA THR A 259 0.40 10.34 16.99
C THR A 259 1.43 11.46 17.13
N PRO A 260 1.11 12.56 17.84
CA PRO A 260 2.05 13.67 18.02
C PRO A 260 3.36 13.19 18.67
N PRO A 261 4.53 13.59 18.15
CA PRO A 261 5.80 13.20 18.75
C PRO A 261 5.97 13.87 20.10
N SER A 262 6.40 13.10 21.10
CA SER A 262 6.71 13.60 22.44
C SER A 262 7.94 14.50 22.54
N SER A 263 8.76 14.58 21.49
CA SER A 263 9.94 15.46 21.36
C SER A 263 10.49 15.42 19.94
N GLY A 264 10.84 16.56 19.36
CA GLY A 264 11.57 16.96 18.16
C GLY A 264 12.08 15.99 17.06
N SER A 265 11.71 14.71 17.10
CA SER A 265 12.22 13.68 16.18
C SER A 265 11.23 13.27 15.07
N SER A 266 10.35 14.17 14.65
CA SER A 266 9.30 13.87 13.66
C SER A 266 9.86 13.35 12.31
N LEU A 267 10.94 13.93 11.80
CA LEU A 267 11.52 13.62 10.50
C LEU A 267 12.05 12.16 10.42
N LYS A 268 12.82 11.73 11.43
CA LYS A 268 13.35 10.34 11.47
C LYS A 268 12.26 9.30 11.66
N ARG A 269 11.15 9.69 12.31
CA ARG A 269 9.98 8.85 12.49
C ARG A 269 9.25 8.66 11.16
N ASP A 270 9.01 9.75 10.43
CA ASP A 270 8.31 9.73 9.15
C ASP A 270 9.05 8.84 8.13
N VAL A 271 10.38 8.94 8.05
CA VAL A 271 11.22 8.08 7.20
C VAL A 271 11.05 6.59 7.52
N ARG A 272 11.10 6.20 8.83
CA ARG A 272 10.95 4.80 9.23
C ARG A 272 9.56 4.24 8.92
N VAL A 273 8.53 5.04 9.20
CA VAL A 273 7.15 4.65 8.93
C VAL A 273 6.90 4.51 7.43
N SER A 274 7.41 5.44 6.64
CA SER A 274 7.31 5.38 5.18
C SER A 274 7.98 4.13 4.59
N LEU A 275 9.09 3.68 5.17
CA LEU A 275 9.77 2.45 4.76
C LEU A 275 8.90 1.20 5.01
N LEU A 276 8.12 1.18 6.08
CA LEU A 276 7.23 0.05 6.37
C LEU A 276 6.18 -0.13 5.27
N TYR A 277 5.46 0.91 4.89
CA TYR A 277 4.42 0.74 3.88
C TYR A 277 4.92 0.82 2.43
N SER A 278 6.08 1.44 2.14
CA SER A 278 6.61 1.50 0.78
C SER A 278 7.43 0.28 0.35
N ALA A 279 8.04 -0.45 1.30
CA ALA A 279 8.91 -1.57 0.99
C ALA A 279 8.50 -2.86 1.72
N VAL A 280 8.18 -2.79 3.03
CA VAL A 280 7.92 -3.99 3.83
C VAL A 280 6.53 -4.56 3.54
N THR A 281 5.48 -3.74 3.57
CA THR A 281 4.10 -4.21 3.33
C THR A 281 3.92 -4.85 1.96
N PRO A 282 4.33 -4.23 0.81
CA PRO A 282 4.22 -4.86 -0.50
C PRO A 282 4.99 -6.17 -0.65
N ALA A 283 6.10 -6.34 0.09
CA ALA A 283 6.87 -7.58 0.08
C ALA A 283 6.24 -8.68 0.96
N LEU A 284 5.56 -8.32 2.05
CA LEU A 284 4.92 -9.27 2.95
C LEU A 284 3.54 -9.71 2.46
N ASN A 285 2.79 -8.88 1.75
CA ASN A 285 1.47 -9.19 1.25
C ASN A 285 1.39 -10.53 0.49
N PRO A 286 2.24 -10.80 -0.52
CA PRO A 286 2.20 -12.06 -1.24
C PRO A 286 2.54 -13.26 -0.35
N LEU A 287 3.44 -13.11 0.62
CA LEU A 287 3.78 -14.18 1.56
C LEU A 287 2.60 -14.50 2.48
N ILE A 288 1.94 -13.47 3.04
CA ILE A 288 0.80 -13.63 3.95
C ILE A 288 -0.37 -14.33 3.24
N TYR A 289 -0.71 -13.89 2.02
CA TYR A 289 -1.84 -14.45 1.27
C TYR A 289 -1.52 -15.83 0.69
N THR A 290 -0.29 -16.06 0.22
CA THR A 290 0.08 -17.37 -0.36
C THR A 290 0.30 -18.43 0.71
N LEU A 291 1.04 -18.13 1.80
CA LEU A 291 1.39 -19.13 2.80
C LEU A 291 0.18 -19.61 3.63
N ARG A 292 -0.79 -18.72 3.88
CA ARG A 292 -1.97 -19.07 4.69
C ARG A 292 -3.15 -19.61 3.89
N ASN A 293 -3.15 -19.49 2.56
CA ASN A 293 -4.23 -19.93 1.70
C ASN A 293 -3.86 -21.25 0.99
N CYS A 294 -4.62 -22.31 1.24
CA CYS A 294 -4.35 -23.64 0.67
C CYS A 294 -4.56 -23.68 -0.86
N GLU A 295 -5.53 -22.94 -1.40
CA GLU A 295 -5.79 -22.87 -2.84
C GLU A 295 -4.65 -22.15 -3.56
N MET A 296 -4.17 -21.01 -3.01
CA MET A 296 -3.01 -20.30 -3.54
C MET A 296 -1.75 -21.14 -3.49
N ARG A 297 -1.52 -21.89 -2.39
CA ARG A 297 -0.38 -22.82 -2.29
C ARG A 297 -0.46 -23.95 -3.33
N SER A 298 -1.66 -24.48 -3.56
CA SER A 298 -1.89 -25.51 -4.58
C SER A 298 -1.62 -24.98 -5.99
N ALA A 299 -2.15 -23.78 -6.31
CA ALA A 299 -1.90 -23.11 -7.58
C ALA A 299 -0.40 -22.82 -7.80
N LEU A 300 0.30 -22.35 -6.76
CA LEU A 300 1.74 -22.08 -6.83
C LEU A 300 2.53 -23.37 -7.10
N LYS A 301 2.22 -24.46 -6.39
CA LYS A 301 2.87 -25.77 -6.62
C LYS A 301 2.67 -26.27 -8.04
N LYS A 302 1.47 -26.13 -8.60
CA LYS A 302 1.17 -26.49 -9.98
C LYS A 302 1.98 -25.65 -10.95
N MET A 303 2.00 -24.33 -10.78
CA MET A 303 2.75 -23.41 -11.64
C MET A 303 4.26 -23.70 -11.63
N VAL A 304 4.84 -24.02 -10.47
CA VAL A 304 6.27 -24.37 -10.33
C VAL A 304 6.53 -25.77 -10.86
N GLY A 305 5.67 -26.74 -10.55
CA GLY A 305 5.80 -28.13 -11.00
C GLY A 305 5.68 -28.30 -12.50
N GLU A 306 4.75 -27.61 -13.15
CA GLU A 306 4.61 -27.62 -14.62
C GLU A 306 5.81 -26.99 -15.34
N LYS A 307 6.52 -26.05 -14.72
CA LYS A 307 7.75 -25.46 -15.29
C LYS A 307 8.99 -26.34 -15.08
N LEU A 308 8.99 -27.22 -14.08
CA LEU A 308 10.12 -28.12 -13.77
C LEU A 308 10.05 -29.45 -14.52
N ILE A 309 8.92 -29.79 -15.15
CA ILE A 309 8.73 -30.96 -16.00
C ILE A 309 8.27 -30.48 -17.39
N PRO A 310 9.19 -30.08 -18.30
CA PRO A 310 8.81 -29.80 -19.66
C PRO A 310 8.46 -31.10 -20.38
N GLY A 311 7.15 -31.30 -20.66
CA GLY A 311 6.71 -32.12 -21.77
C GLY A 311 7.05 -33.59 -21.73
N GLY A 312 6.43 -34.35 -20.85
CA GLY A 312 6.14 -35.76 -21.12
C GLY A 312 4.80 -35.88 -21.85
N ARG A 313 4.78 -35.83 -23.15
CA ARG A 313 3.78 -36.40 -24.04
C ARG A 313 4.41 -37.57 -24.80
#